data_a6f8067988750bda9daf0c4e34e62e95
#
_entry.id   a6f8067988750bda9daf0c4e34e62e95
#
_cell.length_a   1.000
_cell.length_b   1.000
_cell.length_c   1.000
_cell.angle_alpha   90.00
_cell.angle_beta   90.00
_cell.angle_gamma   90.00
#
_symmetry.space_group_name_H-M   'P 1'
#
loop_
_entity.id
_entity.type
_entity.pdbx_description
1 polymer ?
#
loop_
_entity_poly.entity_id
_entity_poly.type
_entity_poly.pdbx_seq_one_letter_code
_entity_poly.pdbx_strand_id
1 'polypeptide(L)'
;VSRTTAPNVRHDVSKDFLVWIDCEMTGLDLASDKLIEIAALVTDSDLTVLGDGVDIVIHADDDALANMPDVVTEMHAKSGLTEEVRRSTVTLEEAQEQVLAYIRAHVPEKAAPLAGNSIATDRGFLARDMPELDDYLHYRMIDVSSVKELCRRWYPRIYFGQPQKGLAHRALADIEESIRELKYYRQTAFVAPPGPSTEQIGTVVRSLTGGDA
;
A
#
# COMPACT_ATOMS: atom_id res chain seq x y z
N VAL A 1 -23.71 4.28 -42.38
CA VAL A 1 -22.50 4.13 -41.60
C VAL A 1 -22.97 3.66 -40.23
N SER A 2 -22.80 2.35 -39.96
CA SER A 2 -23.20 1.70 -38.71
C SER A 2 -22.31 2.14 -37.58
N ARG A 3 -22.87 2.83 -36.58
CA ARG A 3 -22.14 3.13 -35.33
C ARG A 3 -22.08 1.85 -34.49
N THR A 4 -20.93 1.23 -34.46
CA THR A 4 -20.66 0.15 -33.53
C THR A 4 -20.55 0.78 -32.16
N THR A 5 -21.57 0.62 -31.31
CA THR A 5 -21.52 0.96 -29.89
C THR A 5 -20.50 0.02 -29.23
N ALA A 6 -19.44 0.57 -28.66
CA ALA A 6 -18.51 -0.21 -27.85
C ALA A 6 -19.29 -0.96 -26.75
N PRO A 7 -18.92 -2.22 -26.43
CA PRO A 7 -19.58 -2.98 -25.38
C PRO A 7 -19.43 -2.23 -24.06
N ASN A 8 -20.54 -2.04 -23.38
CA ASN A 8 -20.59 -1.50 -22.03
C ASN A 8 -20.06 -2.59 -21.08
N VAL A 9 -18.73 -2.69 -20.97
CA VAL A 9 -18.07 -3.59 -20.02
C VAL A 9 -18.32 -2.99 -18.65
N ARG A 10 -19.34 -3.47 -17.96
CA ARG A 10 -19.52 -3.22 -16.55
C ARG A 10 -18.35 -3.89 -15.83
N HIS A 11 -17.38 -3.10 -15.39
CA HIS A 11 -16.35 -3.58 -14.49
C HIS A 11 -17.04 -3.98 -13.18
N ASP A 12 -16.89 -5.26 -12.79
CA ASP A 12 -17.42 -5.73 -11.51
C ASP A 12 -16.48 -5.25 -10.39
N VAL A 13 -16.71 -4.05 -9.91
CA VAL A 13 -15.91 -3.42 -8.85
C VAL A 13 -15.94 -4.18 -7.53
N SER A 14 -16.86 -5.14 -7.36
CA SER A 14 -16.91 -5.98 -6.15
C SER A 14 -15.72 -6.92 -6.00
N LYS A 15 -14.90 -7.05 -7.06
CA LYS A 15 -13.67 -7.86 -7.10
C LYS A 15 -12.39 -7.04 -7.22
N ASP A 16 -12.47 -5.71 -7.10
CA ASP A 16 -11.30 -4.84 -7.14
C ASP A 16 -10.74 -4.70 -5.73
N PHE A 17 -9.96 -5.70 -5.33
CA PHE A 17 -9.30 -5.73 -4.03
C PHE A 17 -8.00 -4.92 -4.05
N LEU A 18 -7.58 -4.45 -2.87
CA LEU A 18 -6.24 -3.94 -2.60
C LEU A 18 -5.60 -4.79 -1.51
N VAL A 19 -4.33 -5.14 -1.71
CA VAL A 19 -3.50 -5.77 -0.67
C VAL A 19 -2.61 -4.68 -0.08
N TRP A 20 -2.87 -4.33 1.16
CA TRP A 20 -2.08 -3.37 1.92
C TRP A 20 -0.98 -4.11 2.64
N ILE A 21 0.25 -3.66 2.45
CA ILE A 21 1.41 -4.16 3.20
C ILE A 21 2.20 -2.95 3.68
N ASP A 22 2.73 -3.07 4.87
CA ASP A 22 3.73 -2.18 5.42
C ASP A 22 4.81 -3.03 6.08
N CYS A 23 6.04 -2.56 6.03
CA CYS A 23 7.20 -3.27 6.51
C CYS A 23 8.04 -2.37 7.42
N GLU A 24 8.54 -2.93 8.52
CA GLU A 24 9.61 -2.32 9.29
C GLU A 24 10.93 -3.00 8.98
N MET A 25 11.98 -2.21 8.84
CA MET A 25 13.30 -2.69 8.46
C MET A 25 14.39 -2.11 9.37
N THR A 26 15.56 -2.72 9.38
CA THR A 26 16.73 -2.18 10.10
C THR A 26 17.29 -0.91 9.48
N GLY A 27 16.88 -0.59 8.27
CA GLY A 27 17.23 0.59 7.48
C GLY A 27 16.66 0.47 6.07
N LEU A 28 17.10 1.33 5.14
CA LEU A 28 16.54 1.40 3.78
C LEU A 28 17.50 0.91 2.70
N ASP A 29 18.67 0.41 3.05
CA ASP A 29 19.61 -0.14 2.09
C ASP A 29 19.24 -1.60 1.76
N LEU A 30 18.71 -1.82 0.56
CA LEU A 30 18.36 -3.16 0.08
C LEU A 30 19.54 -4.14 0.06
N ALA A 31 20.78 -3.69 0.07
CA ALA A 31 21.94 -4.59 0.05
C ALA A 31 22.26 -5.17 1.43
N SER A 32 21.99 -4.45 2.50
CA SER A 32 22.44 -4.79 3.87
C SER A 32 21.32 -4.91 4.90
N ASP A 33 20.27 -4.10 4.76
CA ASP A 33 19.22 -4.03 5.77
C ASP A 33 18.24 -5.22 5.73
N LYS A 34 17.62 -5.50 6.87
CA LYS A 34 16.75 -6.65 7.09
C LYS A 34 15.32 -6.24 7.29
N LEU A 35 14.41 -7.06 6.78
CA LEU A 35 12.99 -7.00 7.09
C LEU A 35 12.75 -7.60 8.47
N ILE A 36 12.15 -6.85 9.39
CA ILE A 36 11.97 -7.24 10.80
C ILE A 36 10.52 -7.24 11.28
N GLU A 37 9.60 -6.61 10.56
CA GLU A 37 8.16 -6.72 10.77
C GLU A 37 7.46 -6.59 9.43
N ILE A 38 6.39 -7.34 9.23
CA ILE A 38 5.49 -7.22 8.10
C ILE A 38 4.05 -7.34 8.56
N ALA A 39 3.21 -6.41 8.14
CA ALA A 39 1.78 -6.52 8.29
C ALA A 39 1.07 -6.51 6.94
N ALA A 40 -0.09 -7.17 6.87
CA ALA A 40 -0.93 -7.14 5.69
C ALA A 40 -2.41 -7.05 6.04
N LEU A 41 -3.14 -6.20 5.31
CA LEU A 41 -4.60 -6.13 5.26
C LEU A 41 -5.09 -6.24 3.82
N VAL A 42 -6.29 -6.77 3.64
CA VAL A 42 -6.99 -6.74 2.34
C VAL A 42 -8.21 -5.84 2.48
N THR A 43 -8.46 -5.01 1.47
CA THR A 43 -9.71 -4.24 1.38
C THR A 43 -10.43 -4.52 0.05
N ASP A 44 -11.73 -4.29 0.05
CA ASP A 44 -12.52 -4.15 -1.17
C ASP A 44 -12.26 -2.79 -1.86
N SER A 45 -12.98 -2.53 -2.96
CA SER A 45 -12.93 -1.27 -3.72
C SER A 45 -13.42 -0.06 -2.92
N ASP A 46 -14.20 -0.26 -1.87
CA ASP A 46 -14.70 0.79 -0.98
C ASP A 46 -13.80 1.03 0.23
N LEU A 47 -12.65 0.37 0.25
CA LEU A 47 -11.66 0.40 1.31
C LEU A 47 -12.18 -0.19 2.63
N THR A 48 -13.12 -1.14 2.57
CA THR A 48 -13.58 -1.91 3.72
C THR A 48 -12.62 -3.06 3.94
N VAL A 49 -12.10 -3.17 5.16
CA VAL A 49 -11.15 -4.24 5.53
C VAL A 49 -11.85 -5.60 5.55
N LEU A 50 -11.19 -6.62 5.02
CA LEU A 50 -11.65 -8.01 4.95
C LEU A 50 -10.80 -8.89 5.86
N GLY A 51 -11.45 -9.55 6.82
CA GLY A 51 -10.76 -10.36 7.83
C GLY A 51 -10.00 -9.52 8.86
N ASP A 52 -9.16 -10.20 9.64
CA ASP A 52 -8.44 -9.57 10.77
C ASP A 52 -7.03 -9.07 10.37
N GLY A 53 -6.56 -9.44 9.19
CA GLY A 53 -5.19 -9.15 8.77
C GLY A 53 -4.15 -10.07 9.40
N VAL A 54 -2.89 -9.73 9.17
CA VAL A 54 -1.73 -10.36 9.82
C VAL A 54 -0.73 -9.28 10.21
N ASP A 55 -0.02 -9.51 11.32
CA ASP A 55 1.04 -8.66 11.84
C ASP A 55 2.11 -9.59 12.42
N ILE A 56 3.30 -9.61 11.84
CA ILE A 56 4.31 -10.63 12.08
C ILE A 56 5.66 -9.98 12.32
N VAL A 57 6.18 -10.16 13.53
CA VAL A 57 7.55 -9.77 13.88
C VAL A 57 8.51 -10.90 13.50
N ILE A 58 9.48 -10.57 12.67
CA ILE A 58 10.47 -11.50 12.12
C ILE A 58 11.74 -11.42 12.94
N HIS A 59 12.36 -12.57 13.18
CA HIS A 59 13.63 -12.62 13.91
C HIS A 59 14.77 -11.99 13.12
N ALA A 60 15.60 -11.20 13.81
CA ALA A 60 16.90 -10.76 13.34
C ALA A 60 17.92 -10.85 14.46
N ASP A 61 19.17 -11.13 14.09
CA ASP A 61 20.27 -11.24 15.03
C ASP A 61 20.70 -9.88 15.61
N ASP A 62 21.44 -9.92 16.72
CA ASP A 62 21.92 -8.72 17.39
C ASP A 62 22.88 -7.90 16.50
N ASP A 63 23.59 -8.51 15.59
CA ASP A 63 24.48 -7.81 14.66
C ASP A 63 23.68 -6.94 13.70
N ALA A 64 22.56 -7.43 13.15
CA ALA A 64 21.67 -6.65 12.30
C ALA A 64 21.05 -5.48 13.06
N LEU A 65 20.62 -5.72 14.30
CA LEU A 65 20.03 -4.68 15.15
C LEU A 65 21.07 -3.62 15.60
N ALA A 66 22.31 -4.02 15.83
CA ALA A 66 23.39 -3.11 16.21
C ALA A 66 23.85 -2.20 15.06
N ASN A 67 23.61 -2.61 13.82
CA ASN A 67 23.97 -1.84 12.63
C ASN A 67 22.90 -0.85 12.17
N MET A 68 21.75 -0.77 12.85
CA MET A 68 20.70 0.20 12.54
C MET A 68 21.21 1.65 12.69
N PRO A 69 20.84 2.56 11.78
CA PRO A 69 21.05 3.99 11.97
C PRO A 69 20.43 4.49 13.29
N ASP A 70 21.03 5.48 13.93
CA ASP A 70 20.57 6.00 15.24
C ASP A 70 19.07 6.33 15.26
N VAL A 71 18.56 6.95 14.19
CA VAL A 71 17.14 7.32 14.07
C VAL A 71 16.23 6.10 14.03
N VAL A 72 16.64 5.03 13.37
CA VAL A 72 15.87 3.76 13.27
C VAL A 72 15.95 3.02 14.62
N THR A 73 17.14 2.98 15.23
CA THR A 73 17.34 2.41 16.57
C THR A 73 16.42 3.06 17.60
N GLU A 74 16.36 4.39 17.62
CA GLU A 74 15.50 5.15 18.55
C GLU A 74 14.02 4.88 18.28
N MET A 75 13.62 4.85 17.02
CA MET A 75 12.24 4.61 16.58
C MET A 75 11.76 3.21 17.01
N HIS A 76 12.54 2.17 16.71
CA HIS A 76 12.19 0.79 17.07
C HIS A 76 12.30 0.49 18.56
N ALA A 77 13.23 1.15 19.27
CA ALA A 77 13.26 1.07 20.72
C ALA A 77 12.02 1.68 21.36
N LYS A 78 11.57 2.84 20.85
CA LYS A 78 10.39 3.54 21.36
C LYS A 78 9.09 2.77 21.10
N SER A 79 8.94 2.13 19.93
CA SER A 79 7.79 1.28 19.62
C SER A 79 7.83 -0.09 20.31
N GLY A 80 8.97 -0.48 20.87
CA GLY A 80 9.19 -1.79 21.50
C GLY A 80 9.57 -2.88 20.49
N LEU A 81 9.61 -2.59 19.20
CA LEU A 81 9.86 -3.55 18.14
C LEU A 81 11.21 -4.25 18.28
N THR A 82 12.28 -3.53 18.66
CA THR A 82 13.62 -4.12 18.86
C THR A 82 13.60 -5.32 19.80
N GLU A 83 12.88 -5.23 20.92
CA GLU A 83 12.78 -6.32 21.90
C GLU A 83 11.88 -7.48 21.39
N GLU A 84 10.86 -7.16 20.59
CA GLU A 84 10.02 -8.18 19.98
C GLU A 84 10.79 -8.96 18.92
N VAL A 85 11.59 -8.29 18.08
CA VAL A 85 12.47 -8.93 17.06
C VAL A 85 13.46 -9.90 17.71
N ARG A 86 14.11 -9.51 18.83
CA ARG A 86 15.01 -10.41 19.57
C ARG A 86 14.33 -11.65 20.11
N ARG A 87 13.07 -11.53 20.54
CA ARG A 87 12.27 -12.64 21.10
C ARG A 87 11.61 -13.49 20.03
N SER A 88 11.40 -12.92 18.86
CA SER A 88 10.78 -13.66 17.76
C SER A 88 11.65 -14.84 17.36
N THR A 89 11.00 -15.90 16.94
CA THR A 89 11.61 -17.09 16.31
C THR A 89 11.13 -17.27 14.88
N VAL A 90 10.28 -16.37 14.39
CA VAL A 90 9.68 -16.44 13.05
C VAL A 90 10.74 -16.09 12.02
N THR A 91 10.91 -16.97 11.04
CA THR A 91 11.81 -16.74 9.90
C THR A 91 11.12 -15.92 8.79
N LEU A 92 11.89 -15.44 7.83
CA LEU A 92 11.36 -14.77 6.63
C LEU A 92 10.42 -15.68 5.84
N GLU A 93 10.77 -16.96 5.71
CA GLU A 93 9.98 -17.96 5.01
C GLU A 93 8.64 -18.20 5.70
N GLU A 94 8.64 -18.38 7.02
CA GLU A 94 7.43 -18.56 7.80
C GLU A 94 6.52 -17.32 7.76
N ALA A 95 7.11 -16.13 7.80
CA ALA A 95 6.37 -14.87 7.65
C ALA A 95 5.74 -14.77 6.25
N GLN A 96 6.49 -15.06 5.19
CA GLN A 96 5.96 -15.10 3.82
C GLN A 96 4.77 -16.05 3.69
N GLU A 97 4.89 -17.27 4.22
CA GLU A 97 3.81 -18.27 4.18
C GLU A 97 2.54 -17.78 4.89
N GLN A 98 2.68 -17.16 6.06
CA GLN A 98 1.55 -16.65 6.84
C GLN A 98 0.85 -15.50 6.11
N VAL A 99 1.60 -14.53 5.57
CA VAL A 99 1.06 -13.42 4.78
C VAL A 99 0.37 -13.95 3.52
N LEU A 100 1.00 -14.85 2.79
CA LEU A 100 0.40 -15.47 1.61
C LEU A 100 -0.87 -16.25 1.93
N ALA A 101 -0.90 -16.99 3.03
CA ALA A 101 -2.09 -17.73 3.45
C ALA A 101 -3.28 -16.78 3.69
N TYR A 102 -3.05 -15.65 4.37
CA TYR A 102 -4.05 -14.62 4.57
C TYR A 102 -4.53 -14.02 3.24
N ILE A 103 -3.61 -13.59 2.38
CA ILE A 103 -3.97 -12.96 1.09
C ILE A 103 -4.73 -13.94 0.20
N ARG A 104 -4.28 -15.19 0.07
CA ARG A 104 -4.93 -16.23 -0.74
C ARG A 104 -6.36 -16.55 -0.31
N ALA A 105 -6.67 -16.36 0.96
CA ALA A 105 -8.04 -16.54 1.46
C ALA A 105 -9.03 -15.46 0.93
N HIS A 106 -8.53 -14.32 0.47
CA HIS A 106 -9.36 -13.18 0.07
C HIS A 106 -9.21 -12.80 -1.41
N VAL A 107 -8.03 -13.00 -1.98
CA VAL A 107 -7.66 -12.43 -3.29
C VAL A 107 -7.07 -13.50 -4.19
N PRO A 108 -7.55 -13.64 -5.44
CA PRO A 108 -6.89 -14.49 -6.44
C PRO A 108 -5.49 -13.98 -6.81
N GLU A 109 -4.64 -14.90 -7.25
CA GLU A 109 -3.31 -14.56 -7.75
C GLU A 109 -3.34 -13.50 -8.85
N LYS A 110 -2.39 -12.55 -8.80
CA LYS A 110 -2.24 -11.43 -9.76
C LYS A 110 -3.46 -10.50 -9.86
N ALA A 111 -4.44 -10.60 -8.96
CA ALA A 111 -5.67 -9.81 -9.07
C ALA A 111 -5.56 -8.44 -8.38
N ALA A 112 -4.93 -8.34 -7.23
CA ALA A 112 -4.89 -7.11 -6.45
C ALA A 112 -3.50 -6.45 -6.47
N PRO A 113 -3.45 -5.12 -6.67
CA PRO A 113 -2.22 -4.37 -6.52
C PRO A 113 -1.82 -4.23 -5.04
N LEU A 114 -0.51 -4.11 -4.81
CA LEU A 114 0.06 -3.68 -3.54
C LEU A 114 -0.32 -2.23 -3.26
N ALA A 115 -0.74 -1.92 -2.05
CA ALA A 115 -1.11 -0.58 -1.61
C ALA A 115 -0.41 -0.19 -0.30
N GLY A 116 -0.13 1.10 -0.12
CA GLY A 116 0.49 1.65 1.08
C GLY A 116 1.02 3.06 0.85
N ASN A 117 1.77 3.58 1.81
CA ASN A 117 2.49 4.85 1.69
C ASN A 117 3.95 4.59 1.31
N SER A 118 4.45 5.26 0.26
CA SER A 118 5.84 5.11 -0.26
C SER A 118 6.21 3.66 -0.57
N ILE A 119 5.23 2.90 -0.97
CA ILE A 119 5.20 1.43 -1.05
C ILE A 119 6.26 0.82 -1.98
N ALA A 120 6.92 1.62 -2.80
CA ALA A 120 8.00 1.15 -3.66
C ALA A 120 9.20 0.63 -2.86
N THR A 121 9.47 1.20 -1.69
CA THR A 121 10.53 0.73 -0.78
C THR A 121 10.19 -0.64 -0.23
N ASP A 122 9.00 -0.80 0.33
CA ASP A 122 8.51 -2.10 0.83
C ASP A 122 8.54 -3.15 -0.26
N ARG A 123 8.03 -2.82 -1.46
CA ARG A 123 8.06 -3.75 -2.59
C ARG A 123 9.49 -4.18 -2.96
N GLY A 124 10.48 -3.32 -2.81
CA GLY A 124 11.88 -3.67 -3.02
C GLY A 124 12.36 -4.75 -2.05
N PHE A 125 12.00 -4.64 -0.76
CA PHE A 125 12.29 -5.65 0.25
C PHE A 125 11.50 -6.94 0.00
N LEU A 126 10.21 -6.85 -0.33
CA LEU A 126 9.40 -8.02 -0.66
C LEU A 126 9.97 -8.80 -1.84
N ALA A 127 10.36 -8.12 -2.92
CA ALA A 127 10.93 -8.77 -4.10
C ALA A 127 12.25 -9.50 -3.79
N ARG A 128 13.05 -9.01 -2.83
CA ARG A 128 14.29 -9.63 -2.38
C ARG A 128 14.06 -10.79 -1.40
N ASP A 129 13.25 -10.54 -0.36
CA ASP A 129 13.15 -11.38 0.83
C ASP A 129 11.93 -12.31 0.81
N MET A 130 10.87 -11.95 0.08
CA MET A 130 9.61 -12.69 -0.02
C MET A 130 9.14 -12.79 -1.48
N PRO A 131 9.95 -13.38 -2.38
CA PRO A 131 9.68 -13.35 -3.82
C PRO A 131 8.37 -14.02 -4.23
N GLU A 132 7.90 -15.05 -3.50
CA GLU A 132 6.61 -15.68 -3.78
C GLU A 132 5.43 -14.74 -3.46
N LEU A 133 5.58 -13.91 -2.41
CA LEU A 133 4.59 -12.91 -2.06
C LEU A 133 4.55 -11.79 -3.10
N ASP A 134 5.71 -11.24 -3.49
CA ASP A 134 5.76 -10.22 -4.54
C ASP A 134 5.22 -10.74 -5.87
N ASP A 135 5.55 -11.98 -6.23
CA ASP A 135 5.06 -12.61 -7.45
C ASP A 135 3.55 -12.91 -7.41
N TYR A 136 2.96 -13.14 -6.25
CA TYR A 136 1.52 -13.34 -6.11
C TYR A 136 0.71 -12.07 -6.37
N LEU A 137 1.27 -10.90 -6.12
CA LEU A 137 0.60 -9.61 -6.26
C LEU A 137 0.52 -9.16 -7.73
N HIS A 138 -0.44 -8.29 -8.04
CA HIS A 138 -0.47 -7.62 -9.32
C HIS A 138 0.76 -6.69 -9.47
N TYR A 139 1.27 -6.51 -10.70
CA TYR A 139 2.47 -5.68 -10.94
C TYR A 139 2.28 -4.18 -10.65
N ARG A 140 1.03 -3.69 -10.66
CA ARG A 140 0.72 -2.29 -10.32
C ARG A 140 0.73 -2.08 -8.81
N MET A 141 0.91 -0.81 -8.42
CA MET A 141 0.83 -0.37 -7.03
C MET A 141 -0.17 0.77 -6.88
N ILE A 142 -0.73 0.91 -5.69
CA ILE A 142 -1.50 2.07 -5.25
C ILE A 142 -0.69 2.75 -4.15
N ASP A 143 0.07 3.77 -4.51
CA ASP A 143 0.86 4.56 -3.58
C ASP A 143 0.09 5.79 -3.11
N VAL A 144 -0.33 5.77 -1.85
CA VAL A 144 -1.08 6.87 -1.22
C VAL A 144 -0.22 8.12 -1.11
N SER A 145 1.11 7.98 -0.94
CA SER A 145 2.05 9.11 -0.92
C SER A 145 2.09 9.85 -2.26
N SER A 146 1.88 9.17 -3.38
CA SER A 146 1.76 9.81 -4.69
C SER A 146 0.50 10.70 -4.78
N VAL A 147 -0.64 10.22 -4.26
CA VAL A 147 -1.88 11.03 -4.18
C VAL A 147 -1.67 12.23 -3.28
N LYS A 148 -1.06 12.04 -2.12
CA LYS A 148 -0.68 13.11 -1.18
C LYS A 148 0.17 14.18 -1.84
N GLU A 149 1.19 13.77 -2.59
CA GLU A 149 2.10 14.69 -3.25
C GLU A 149 1.41 15.48 -4.39
N LEU A 150 0.44 14.89 -5.10
CA LEU A 150 -0.40 15.60 -6.06
C LEU A 150 -1.33 16.60 -5.36
N CYS A 151 -1.92 16.21 -4.22
CA CYS A 151 -2.74 17.12 -3.42
C CYS A 151 -1.91 18.31 -2.89
N ARG A 152 -0.67 18.10 -2.48
CA ARG A 152 0.24 19.17 -2.06
C ARG A 152 0.42 20.23 -3.16
N ARG A 153 0.51 19.81 -4.42
CA ARG A 153 0.71 20.71 -5.58
C ARG A 153 -0.56 21.38 -6.03
N TRP A 154 -1.65 20.65 -6.13
CA TRP A 154 -2.87 21.10 -6.81
C TRP A 154 -3.96 21.54 -5.84
N TYR A 155 -3.98 20.96 -4.62
CA TYR A 155 -5.02 21.19 -3.61
C TYR A 155 -4.41 21.39 -2.22
N PRO A 156 -3.63 22.47 -1.98
CA PRO A 156 -2.90 22.63 -0.70
C PRO A 156 -3.83 22.64 0.53
N ARG A 157 -5.07 23.08 0.41
CA ARG A 157 -6.05 23.00 1.51
C ARG A 157 -6.36 21.56 1.90
N ILE A 158 -6.45 20.65 0.93
CA ILE A 158 -6.65 19.22 1.18
C ILE A 158 -5.41 18.65 1.85
N TYR A 159 -4.24 18.98 1.35
CA TYR A 159 -2.97 18.51 1.93
C TYR A 159 -2.80 18.94 3.39
N PHE A 160 -3.04 20.19 3.72
CA PHE A 160 -2.90 20.70 5.09
C PHE A 160 -4.08 20.33 6.01
N GLY A 161 -5.22 19.90 5.47
CA GLY A 161 -6.38 19.43 6.21
C GLY A 161 -6.44 17.93 6.45
N GLN A 162 -5.40 17.17 6.07
CA GLN A 162 -5.39 15.73 6.25
C GLN A 162 -5.43 15.31 7.73
N PRO A 163 -6.00 14.14 8.07
CA PRO A 163 -5.98 13.63 9.43
C PRO A 163 -4.56 13.52 9.97
N GLN A 164 -4.39 13.83 11.25
CA GLN A 164 -3.11 13.63 11.91
C GLN A 164 -2.80 12.14 11.97
N LYS A 165 -1.53 11.79 11.72
CA LYS A 165 -1.00 10.44 11.90
C LYS A 165 -0.53 10.24 13.33
N GLY A 166 -0.66 9.02 13.81
CA GLY A 166 0.00 8.57 15.01
C GLY A 166 1.53 8.47 14.83
N LEU A 167 2.20 8.14 15.90
CA LEU A 167 3.65 7.92 15.91
C LEU A 167 3.96 6.49 16.38
N ALA A 168 3.10 5.52 16.02
CA ALA A 168 3.22 4.15 16.51
C ALA A 168 4.45 3.45 15.92
N HIS A 169 4.76 3.71 14.64
CA HIS A 169 5.82 3.03 13.88
C HIS A 169 5.74 1.51 14.07
N ARG A 170 4.55 0.98 13.76
CA ARG A 170 4.22 -0.43 13.75
C ARG A 170 3.44 -0.70 12.47
N ALA A 171 3.83 -1.73 11.76
CA ALA A 171 3.37 -2.01 10.41
C ALA A 171 1.84 -2.05 10.27
N LEU A 172 1.13 -2.73 11.17
CA LEU A 172 -0.34 -2.80 11.10
C LEU A 172 -1.02 -1.44 11.34
N ALA A 173 -0.53 -0.66 12.30
CA ALA A 173 -1.06 0.67 12.59
C ALA A 173 -0.85 1.64 11.41
N ASP A 174 0.30 1.56 10.76
CA ASP A 174 0.66 2.40 9.62
C ASP A 174 -0.17 2.03 8.37
N ILE A 175 -0.54 0.75 8.19
CA ILE A 175 -1.53 0.33 7.19
C ILE A 175 -2.90 0.95 7.46
N GLU A 176 -3.40 0.87 8.69
CA GLU A 176 -4.71 1.44 9.04
C GLU A 176 -4.76 2.96 8.81
N GLU A 177 -3.66 3.65 9.09
CA GLU A 177 -3.51 5.07 8.79
C GLU A 177 -3.49 5.34 7.29
N SER A 178 -2.80 4.52 6.50
CA SER A 178 -2.73 4.62 5.05
C SER A 178 -4.09 4.42 4.40
N ILE A 179 -4.88 3.45 4.87
CA ILE A 179 -6.28 3.24 4.44
C ILE A 179 -7.13 4.46 4.78
N ARG A 180 -7.00 5.00 5.99
CA ARG A 180 -7.73 6.21 6.44
C ARG A 180 -7.34 7.43 5.58
N GLU A 181 -6.07 7.59 5.27
CA GLU A 181 -5.56 8.66 4.42
C GLU A 181 -6.13 8.55 2.99
N LEU A 182 -6.15 7.35 2.40
CA LEU A 182 -6.75 7.16 1.07
C LEU A 182 -8.27 7.42 1.08
N LYS A 183 -8.99 7.01 2.13
CA LYS A 183 -10.42 7.35 2.31
C LYS A 183 -10.65 8.87 2.35
N TYR A 184 -9.76 9.59 3.02
CA TYR A 184 -9.81 11.06 3.06
C TYR A 184 -9.62 11.67 1.67
N TYR A 185 -8.58 11.25 0.92
CA TYR A 185 -8.36 11.76 -0.44
C TYR A 185 -9.50 11.38 -1.38
N ARG A 186 -10.03 10.18 -1.28
CA ARG A 186 -11.18 9.74 -2.09
C ARG A 186 -12.38 10.69 -1.94
N GLN A 187 -12.60 11.23 -0.74
CA GLN A 187 -13.73 12.13 -0.46
C GLN A 187 -13.44 13.60 -0.77
N THR A 188 -12.19 14.00 -0.82
CA THR A 188 -11.80 15.41 -0.89
C THR A 188 -11.14 15.81 -2.20
N ALA A 189 -10.36 14.90 -2.82
CA ALA A 189 -9.56 15.17 -4.01
C ALA A 189 -10.15 14.61 -5.31
N PHE A 190 -10.96 13.57 -5.22
CA PHE A 190 -11.54 12.92 -6.40
C PHE A 190 -12.96 13.40 -6.67
N VAL A 191 -13.34 13.38 -7.95
CA VAL A 191 -14.71 13.71 -8.34
C VAL A 191 -15.67 12.65 -7.79
N ALA A 192 -16.76 13.11 -7.17
CA ALA A 192 -17.76 12.21 -6.61
C ALA A 192 -18.39 11.32 -7.69
N PRO A 193 -18.72 10.06 -7.36
CA PRO A 193 -19.45 9.18 -8.27
C PRO A 193 -20.79 9.80 -8.73
N PRO A 194 -21.20 9.59 -9.98
CA PRO A 194 -20.63 8.70 -11.00
C PRO A 194 -19.48 9.33 -11.80
N GLY A 195 -18.92 10.46 -11.39
CA GLY A 195 -17.90 11.17 -12.12
C GLY A 195 -18.45 12.00 -13.30
N PRO A 196 -17.56 12.52 -14.18
CA PRO A 196 -17.95 13.33 -15.32
C PRO A 196 -18.70 12.48 -16.39
N SER A 197 -19.61 13.13 -17.13
CA SER A 197 -20.32 12.51 -18.22
C SER A 197 -19.39 12.16 -19.39
N THR A 198 -19.80 11.24 -20.26
CA THR A 198 -19.04 10.87 -21.47
C THR A 198 -18.76 12.09 -22.36
N GLU A 199 -19.69 13.06 -22.43
CA GLU A 199 -19.50 14.29 -23.19
C GLU A 199 -18.42 15.19 -22.57
N GLN A 200 -18.44 15.35 -21.24
CA GLN A 200 -17.41 16.10 -20.51
C GLN A 200 -16.03 15.45 -20.67
N ILE A 201 -15.94 14.13 -20.55
CA ILE A 201 -14.72 13.36 -20.82
C ILE A 201 -14.22 13.61 -22.23
N GLY A 202 -15.10 13.50 -23.23
CA GLY A 202 -14.77 13.74 -24.64
C GLY A 202 -14.27 15.16 -24.90
N THR A 203 -14.80 16.16 -24.20
CA THR A 203 -14.33 17.55 -24.32
C THR A 203 -12.92 17.70 -23.78
N VAL A 204 -12.64 17.13 -22.61
CA VAL A 204 -11.27 17.15 -22.04
C VAL A 204 -10.27 16.43 -22.96
N VAL A 205 -10.63 15.25 -23.48
CA VAL A 205 -9.75 14.50 -24.40
C VAL A 205 -9.41 15.37 -25.61
N ARG A 206 -10.39 15.98 -26.28
CA ARG A 206 -10.14 16.87 -27.44
C ARG A 206 -9.22 18.04 -27.09
N SER A 207 -9.40 18.67 -25.94
CA SER A 207 -8.54 19.79 -25.52
C SER A 207 -7.08 19.40 -25.29
N LEU A 208 -6.82 18.14 -24.89
CA LEU A 208 -5.48 17.63 -24.62
C LEU A 208 -4.78 17.09 -25.88
N THR A 209 -5.56 16.62 -26.87
CA THR A 209 -5.01 16.00 -28.08
C THR A 209 -4.86 16.95 -29.25
N GLY A 210 -5.19 18.25 -29.08
CA GLY A 210 -5.11 19.25 -30.14
C GLY A 210 -6.02 18.95 -31.33
N GLY A 211 -7.11 18.19 -31.10
CA GLY A 211 -8.05 17.84 -32.14
C GLY A 211 -8.80 19.08 -32.63
N ASP A 212 -8.39 19.57 -33.79
CA ASP A 212 -9.18 20.51 -34.58
C ASP A 212 -10.53 19.88 -34.92
N ALA A 213 -11.54 20.72 -34.83
CA ALA A 213 -12.92 20.38 -35.13
C ALA A 213 -13.13 20.11 -36.62
#